data_9baf29cd625b67a480594154079f49ec
#
_entry.id   9baf29cd625b67a480594154079f49ec
#
_cell.length_a   1.000
_cell.length_b   1.000
_cell.length_c   1.000
_cell.angle_alpha   90.00
_cell.angle_beta   90.00
_cell.angle_gamma   90.00
#
_symmetry.space_group_name_H-M   'P 1'
#
loop_
_entity.id
_entity.type
_entity.pdbx_description
1 polymer ?
#
loop_
_entity_poly.entity_id
_entity_poly.type
_entity_poly.pdbx_seq_one_letter_code
_entity_poly.pdbx_strand_id
1 'polypeptide(L)'
;MNDESDWYAEGKKRIAIIDTLRGIALLGIFFVNMPSFFSPWLYLNPSEYWKDGLDRALSVFVDLFFQGSFYPLFAFLFGYGAVLMAGSLQGKGLSFPLYFSRRLLILLVFGMLHAFLIWHGDILLTYAVCGLVFLLFYKRKAGTML
;
A
#
# COMPACT_ATOMS: atom_id res chain seq x y z
N MET A 1 -1.87 21.92 33.84
CA MET A 1 -0.58 21.29 33.49
C MET A 1 -0.80 19.92 32.82
N ASN A 2 -1.98 19.70 32.15
CA ASN A 2 -2.35 18.38 31.57
C ASN A 2 -2.52 18.42 30.04
N ASP A 3 -2.30 19.58 29.39
CA ASP A 3 -2.62 19.72 27.95
C ASP A 3 -1.52 19.14 27.03
N GLU A 4 -0.25 19.32 27.34
CA GLU A 4 0.83 18.81 26.49
C GLU A 4 0.97 17.27 26.49
N SER A 5 0.72 16.61 27.62
CA SER A 5 0.78 15.15 27.73
C SER A 5 -0.32 14.47 26.92
N ASP A 6 -1.48 15.09 26.82
CA ASP A 6 -2.64 14.58 26.09
C ASP A 6 -2.42 14.66 24.56
N TRP A 7 -1.79 15.73 24.06
CA TRP A 7 -1.42 15.88 22.66
C TRP A 7 -0.40 14.81 22.19
N TYR A 8 0.61 14.52 23.02
CA TYR A 8 1.58 13.47 22.72
C TYR A 8 0.95 12.08 22.74
N ALA A 9 0.03 11.81 23.67
CA ALA A 9 -0.68 10.55 23.75
C ALA A 9 -1.63 10.34 22.56
N GLU A 10 -2.34 11.39 22.12
CA GLU A 10 -3.22 11.36 20.95
C GLU A 10 -2.45 11.18 19.64
N GLY A 11 -1.32 11.86 19.46
CA GLY A 11 -0.43 11.69 18.32
C GLY A 11 0.10 10.25 18.21
N LYS A 12 0.48 9.66 19.36
CA LYS A 12 0.97 8.28 19.41
C LYS A 12 -0.14 7.25 19.12
N LYS A 13 -1.37 7.50 19.56
CA LYS A 13 -2.56 6.69 19.23
C LYS A 13 -2.89 6.72 17.75
N ARG A 14 -2.84 7.89 17.11
CA ARG A 14 -3.11 8.04 15.67
C ARG A 14 -2.11 7.26 14.81
N ILE A 15 -0.83 7.29 15.15
CA ILE A 15 0.21 6.53 14.45
C ILE A 15 -0.03 5.02 14.60
N ALA A 16 -0.34 4.56 15.82
CA ALA A 16 -0.64 3.15 16.08
C ALA A 16 -1.83 2.63 15.28
N ILE A 17 -2.90 3.42 15.14
CA ILE A 17 -4.07 3.06 14.33
C ILE A 17 -3.69 2.88 12.85
N ILE A 18 -2.89 3.78 12.30
CA ILE A 18 -2.44 3.69 10.91
C ILE A 18 -1.60 2.45 10.66
N ASP A 19 -0.71 2.13 11.58
CA ASP A 19 0.14 0.95 11.47
C ASP A 19 -0.68 -0.34 11.61
N THR A 20 -1.70 -0.34 12.47
CA THR A 20 -2.67 -1.45 12.58
C THR A 20 -3.45 -1.62 11.27
N LEU A 21 -3.96 -0.52 10.69
CA LEU A 21 -4.67 -0.56 9.40
C LEU A 21 -3.77 -1.06 8.27
N ARG A 22 -2.50 -0.69 8.26
CA ARG A 22 -1.52 -1.24 7.30
C ARG A 22 -1.33 -2.73 7.47
N GLY A 23 -1.22 -3.21 8.71
CA GLY A 23 -1.14 -4.64 9.02
C GLY A 23 -2.36 -5.41 8.52
N ILE A 24 -3.56 -4.89 8.79
CA ILE A 24 -4.82 -5.47 8.31
C ILE A 24 -4.87 -5.47 6.77
N ALA A 25 -4.48 -4.37 6.13
CA ALA A 25 -4.46 -4.28 4.68
C ALA A 25 -3.49 -5.29 4.04
N LEU A 26 -2.30 -5.48 4.63
CA LEU A 26 -1.34 -6.48 4.18
C LEU A 26 -1.88 -7.91 4.33
N LEU A 27 -2.52 -8.23 5.44
CA LEU A 27 -3.18 -9.53 5.63
C LEU A 27 -4.29 -9.73 4.61
N GLY A 28 -5.12 -8.72 4.36
CA GLY A 28 -6.17 -8.78 3.34
C GLY A 28 -5.61 -9.03 1.94
N ILE A 29 -4.54 -8.33 1.55
CA ILE A 29 -3.83 -8.53 0.28
C ILE A 29 -3.23 -9.94 0.20
N PHE A 30 -2.68 -10.47 1.30
CA PHE A 30 -2.17 -11.84 1.35
C PHE A 30 -3.27 -12.85 1.03
N PHE A 31 -4.47 -12.72 1.64
CA PHE A 31 -5.60 -13.60 1.37
C PHE A 31 -6.07 -13.53 -0.08
N VAL A 32 -6.11 -12.32 -0.67
CA VAL A 32 -6.46 -12.13 -2.10
C VAL A 32 -5.48 -12.86 -3.01
N ASN A 33 -4.18 -12.82 -2.68
CA ASN A 33 -3.14 -13.40 -3.50
C ASN A 33 -2.93 -14.91 -3.25
N MET A 34 -3.52 -15.45 -2.18
CA MET A 34 -3.35 -16.86 -1.79
C MET A 34 -3.68 -17.86 -2.92
N PRO A 35 -4.77 -17.69 -3.70
CA PRO A 35 -5.05 -18.59 -4.83
C PRO A 35 -3.95 -18.61 -5.89
N SER A 36 -3.24 -17.49 -6.09
CA SER A 36 -2.16 -17.35 -7.08
C SER A 36 -0.89 -18.10 -6.69
N PHE A 37 -0.72 -18.45 -5.42
CA PHE A 37 0.45 -19.24 -4.96
C PHE A 37 0.29 -20.73 -5.22
N PHE A 38 -0.94 -21.24 -5.32
CA PHE A 38 -1.22 -22.67 -5.45
C PHE A 38 -1.77 -23.07 -6.80
N SER A 39 -2.20 -22.11 -7.62
CA SER A 39 -2.80 -22.38 -8.91
C SER A 39 -2.32 -21.38 -9.97
N PRO A 40 -2.32 -21.74 -11.25
CA PRO A 40 -2.04 -20.81 -12.35
C PRO A 40 -3.22 -19.85 -12.59
N TRP A 41 -3.81 -19.33 -11.51
CA TRP A 41 -4.98 -18.45 -11.46
C TRP A 41 -4.92 -17.27 -12.45
N LEU A 42 -3.73 -16.69 -12.63
CA LEU A 42 -3.53 -15.56 -13.55
C LEU A 42 -3.70 -15.93 -15.02
N TYR A 43 -3.63 -17.22 -15.34
CA TYR A 43 -3.69 -17.76 -16.70
C TYR A 43 -4.97 -18.55 -16.98
N LEU A 44 -5.77 -18.81 -15.95
CA LEU A 44 -7.01 -19.59 -16.06
C LEU A 44 -8.23 -18.68 -15.86
N ASN A 45 -9.29 -18.98 -16.60
CA ASN A 45 -10.56 -18.34 -16.36
C ASN A 45 -11.17 -18.86 -15.06
N PRO A 46 -11.37 -18.02 -14.02
CA PRO A 46 -11.88 -18.47 -12.72
C PRO A 46 -13.19 -19.25 -12.81
N SER A 47 -14.05 -18.89 -13.75
CA SER A 47 -15.35 -19.55 -13.97
C SER A 47 -15.23 -20.98 -14.50
N GLU A 48 -14.11 -21.35 -15.11
CA GLU A 48 -13.85 -22.70 -15.62
C GLU A 48 -13.19 -23.60 -14.60
N TYR A 49 -12.44 -23.02 -13.65
CA TYR A 49 -11.71 -23.74 -12.63
C TYR A 49 -12.58 -24.04 -11.39
N TRP A 50 -13.34 -23.04 -10.95
CA TRP A 50 -14.23 -23.17 -9.78
C TRP A 50 -15.65 -23.52 -10.28
N LYS A 51 -15.94 -24.80 -10.42
CA LYS A 51 -17.23 -25.29 -10.95
C LYS A 51 -18.31 -25.47 -9.87
N ASP A 52 -17.89 -25.70 -8.62
CA ASP A 52 -18.82 -25.89 -7.52
C ASP A 52 -19.41 -24.56 -7.05
N GLY A 53 -20.69 -24.58 -6.68
CA GLY A 53 -21.43 -23.38 -6.30
C GLY A 53 -20.84 -22.68 -5.08
N LEU A 54 -20.27 -23.44 -4.11
CA LEU A 54 -19.62 -22.91 -2.93
C LEU A 54 -18.31 -22.22 -3.27
N ASP A 55 -17.47 -22.84 -4.09
CA ASP A 55 -16.18 -22.29 -4.52
C ASP A 55 -16.37 -20.99 -5.30
N ARG A 56 -17.39 -20.95 -6.18
CA ARG A 56 -17.75 -19.75 -6.91
C ARG A 56 -18.24 -18.63 -6.01
N ALA A 57 -19.06 -18.94 -5.00
CA ALA A 57 -19.55 -17.95 -4.04
C ALA A 57 -18.40 -17.39 -3.19
N LEU A 58 -17.46 -18.25 -2.74
CA LEU A 58 -16.28 -17.84 -2.00
C LEU A 58 -15.34 -16.99 -2.85
N SER A 59 -15.13 -17.35 -4.11
CA SER A 59 -14.31 -16.56 -5.05
C SER A 59 -14.89 -15.17 -5.23
N VAL A 60 -16.20 -15.06 -5.53
CA VAL A 60 -16.89 -13.76 -5.67
C VAL A 60 -16.83 -12.96 -4.36
N PHE A 61 -16.98 -13.61 -3.22
CA PHE A 61 -16.87 -12.95 -1.92
C PHE A 61 -15.48 -12.38 -1.69
N VAL A 62 -14.43 -13.15 -1.98
CA VAL A 62 -13.03 -12.70 -1.87
C VAL A 62 -12.77 -11.52 -2.83
N ASP A 63 -13.21 -11.62 -4.08
CA ASP A 63 -13.01 -10.56 -5.07
C ASP A 63 -13.71 -9.26 -4.66
N LEU A 64 -14.96 -9.33 -4.22
CA LEU A 64 -15.73 -8.13 -3.84
C LEU A 64 -15.22 -7.49 -2.54
N PHE A 65 -15.01 -8.29 -1.49
CA PHE A 65 -14.72 -7.75 -0.17
C PHE A 65 -13.23 -7.54 0.09
N PHE A 66 -12.36 -8.34 -0.51
CA PHE A 66 -10.94 -8.25 -0.27
C PHE A 66 -10.20 -7.53 -1.40
N GLN A 67 -10.33 -7.94 -2.64
CA GLN A 67 -9.62 -7.32 -3.74
C GLN A 67 -10.05 -5.87 -3.95
N GLY A 68 -11.35 -5.61 -3.99
CA GLY A 68 -11.92 -4.28 -4.16
C GLY A 68 -11.65 -3.30 -3.01
N SER A 69 -11.31 -3.80 -1.81
CA SER A 69 -11.18 -2.97 -0.59
C SER A 69 -9.73 -2.80 -0.13
N PHE A 70 -8.94 -3.86 -0.10
CA PHE A 70 -7.61 -3.81 0.52
C PHE A 70 -6.54 -3.16 -0.36
N TYR A 71 -6.62 -3.28 -1.67
CA TYR A 71 -5.69 -2.57 -2.56
C TYR A 71 -5.87 -1.04 -2.49
N PRO A 72 -7.08 -0.48 -2.61
CA PRO A 72 -7.30 0.96 -2.42
C PRO A 72 -6.96 1.44 -1.01
N LEU A 73 -7.28 0.65 0.02
CA LEU A 73 -6.93 0.99 1.40
C LEU A 73 -5.41 1.10 1.56
N PHE A 74 -4.66 0.13 1.05
CA PHE A 74 -3.20 0.16 1.14
C PHE A 74 -2.61 1.33 0.34
N ALA A 75 -3.14 1.63 -0.85
CA ALA A 75 -2.74 2.78 -1.65
C ALA A 75 -2.99 4.10 -0.91
N PHE A 76 -4.16 4.24 -0.29
CA PHE A 76 -4.49 5.39 0.54
C PHE A 76 -3.53 5.54 1.72
N LEU A 77 -3.27 4.45 2.45
CA LEU A 77 -2.34 4.46 3.59
C LEU A 77 -0.89 4.75 3.18
N PHE A 78 -0.49 4.34 1.98
CA PHE A 78 0.81 4.69 1.43
C PHE A 78 0.92 6.21 1.17
N GLY A 79 -0.06 6.80 0.49
CA GLY A 79 -0.12 8.25 0.23
C GLY A 79 -0.23 9.07 1.53
N TYR A 80 -1.08 8.65 2.45
CA TYR A 80 -1.22 9.28 3.76
C TYR A 80 0.09 9.24 4.57
N GLY A 81 0.80 8.10 4.52
CA GLY A 81 2.12 7.98 5.14
C GLY A 81 3.16 8.91 4.54
N ALA A 82 3.10 9.19 3.24
CA ALA A 82 3.95 10.17 2.60
C ALA A 82 3.68 11.60 3.11
N VAL A 83 2.41 11.96 3.30
CA VAL A 83 2.01 13.27 3.86
C VAL A 83 2.51 13.42 5.31
N LEU A 84 2.31 12.42 6.16
CA LEU A 84 2.82 12.44 7.54
C LEU A 84 4.34 12.57 7.60
N MET A 85 5.04 11.85 6.72
CA MET A 85 6.50 11.95 6.59
C MET A 85 6.93 13.34 6.15
N ALA A 86 6.24 13.96 5.21
CA ALA A 86 6.53 15.31 4.75
C ALA A 86 6.41 16.33 5.89
N GLY A 87 5.32 16.28 6.67
CA GLY A 87 5.12 17.15 7.83
C GLY A 87 6.19 16.96 8.91
N SER A 88 6.54 15.71 9.23
CA SER A 88 7.57 15.39 10.24
C SER A 88 8.96 15.87 9.81
N LEU A 89 9.32 15.73 8.54
CA LEU A 89 10.62 16.17 8.02
C LEU A 89 10.72 17.69 7.92
N GLN A 90 9.63 18.34 7.54
CA GLN A 90 9.56 19.80 7.48
C GLN A 90 9.79 20.42 8.86
N GLY A 91 9.19 19.86 9.91
CA GLY A 91 9.40 20.30 11.28
C GLY A 91 10.87 20.15 11.78
N LYS A 92 11.65 19.30 11.12
CA LYS A 92 13.08 19.07 11.41
C LYS A 92 14.03 19.82 10.44
N GLY A 93 13.51 20.61 9.52
CA GLY A 93 14.31 21.28 8.49
C GLY A 93 14.92 20.33 7.44
N LEU A 94 14.40 19.10 7.32
CA LEU A 94 14.92 18.07 6.42
C LEU A 94 14.15 18.03 5.09
N SER A 95 14.86 17.66 4.02
CA SER A 95 14.28 17.60 2.68
C SER A 95 13.41 16.35 2.47
N PHE A 96 12.09 16.51 2.42
CA PHE A 96 11.16 15.41 2.14
C PHE A 96 11.50 14.61 0.86
N PRO A 97 11.76 15.26 -0.30
CA PRO A 97 12.07 14.52 -1.54
C PRO A 97 13.28 13.60 -1.40
N LEU A 98 14.31 14.02 -0.68
CA LEU A 98 15.52 13.21 -0.48
C LEU A 98 15.25 11.96 0.33
N TYR A 99 14.56 12.10 1.46
CA TYR A 99 14.26 10.96 2.34
C TYR A 99 13.21 10.03 1.73
N PHE A 100 12.23 10.59 1.05
CA PHE A 100 11.18 9.81 0.39
C PHE A 100 11.72 9.04 -0.82
N SER A 101 12.57 9.66 -1.67
CA SER A 101 13.21 8.96 -2.79
C SER A 101 14.09 7.81 -2.33
N ARG A 102 14.86 7.99 -1.25
CA ARG A 102 15.66 6.90 -0.66
C ARG A 102 14.79 5.73 -0.23
N ARG A 103 13.66 6.00 0.41
CA ARG A 103 12.69 4.97 0.79
C ARG A 103 12.11 4.25 -0.42
N LEU A 104 11.76 5.00 -1.47
CA LEU A 104 11.22 4.44 -2.71
C LEU A 104 12.24 3.60 -3.47
N LEU A 105 13.52 4.01 -3.49
CA LEU A 105 14.59 3.22 -4.10
C LEU A 105 14.81 1.89 -3.37
N ILE A 106 14.78 1.90 -2.05
CA ILE A 106 14.85 0.66 -1.26
C ILE A 106 13.63 -0.22 -1.57
N LEU A 107 12.43 0.36 -1.60
CA LEU A 107 11.20 -0.36 -1.95
C LEU A 107 11.26 -0.93 -3.38
N LEU A 108 11.83 -0.18 -4.33
CA LEU A 108 12.03 -0.61 -5.70
C LEU A 108 12.96 -1.83 -5.79
N VAL A 109 14.08 -1.80 -5.07
CA VAL A 109 15.03 -2.94 -5.03
C VAL A 109 14.35 -4.18 -4.45
N PHE A 110 13.68 -4.04 -3.31
CA PHE A 110 12.94 -5.16 -2.71
C PHE A 110 11.79 -5.64 -3.61
N GLY A 111 11.05 -4.72 -4.24
CA GLY A 111 9.99 -5.05 -5.19
C GLY A 111 10.53 -5.81 -6.41
N MET A 112 11.67 -5.39 -6.98
CA MET A 112 12.31 -6.12 -8.07
C MET A 112 12.75 -7.53 -7.64
N LEU A 113 13.43 -7.65 -6.50
CA LEU A 113 13.84 -8.95 -5.98
C LEU A 113 12.63 -9.85 -5.75
N HIS A 114 11.56 -9.32 -5.16
CA HIS A 114 10.33 -10.08 -4.92
C HIS A 114 9.66 -10.48 -6.25
N ALA A 115 9.51 -9.55 -7.19
CA ALA A 115 8.85 -9.80 -8.47
C ALA A 115 9.58 -10.84 -9.32
N PHE A 116 10.93 -10.84 -9.32
CA PHE A 116 11.72 -11.76 -10.16
C PHE A 116 12.06 -13.08 -9.49
N LEU A 117 12.22 -13.11 -8.15
CA LEU A 117 12.68 -14.30 -7.44
C LEU A 117 11.56 -15.07 -6.74
N ILE A 118 10.45 -14.40 -6.36
CA ILE A 118 9.41 -14.99 -5.54
C ILE A 118 8.10 -15.07 -6.33
N TRP A 119 7.56 -13.94 -6.75
CA TRP A 119 6.28 -13.88 -7.43
C TRP A 119 6.07 -12.59 -8.20
N HIS A 120 5.70 -12.70 -9.48
CA HIS A 120 5.56 -11.60 -10.43
C HIS A 120 4.36 -10.66 -10.16
N GLY A 121 3.37 -11.06 -9.35
CA GLY A 121 2.24 -10.22 -8.94
C GLY A 121 2.59 -9.20 -7.84
N ASP A 122 3.83 -8.70 -7.81
CA ASP A 122 4.33 -7.81 -6.77
C ASP A 122 3.71 -6.41 -6.82
N ILE A 123 3.18 -5.99 -5.69
CA ILE A 123 2.61 -4.65 -5.52
C ILE A 123 3.66 -3.60 -5.09
N LEU A 124 4.77 -4.02 -4.47
CA LEU A 124 5.82 -3.13 -3.98
C LEU A 124 6.47 -2.36 -5.13
N LEU A 125 6.74 -3.06 -6.23
CA LEU A 125 7.30 -2.46 -7.45
C LEU A 125 6.37 -1.35 -7.98
N THR A 126 5.07 -1.64 -8.06
CA THR A 126 4.06 -0.68 -8.51
C THR A 126 4.03 0.56 -7.61
N TYR A 127 4.02 0.40 -6.29
CA TYR A 127 4.05 1.53 -5.36
C TYR A 127 5.36 2.33 -5.40
N ALA A 128 6.49 1.67 -5.60
CA ALA A 128 7.77 2.34 -5.76
C ALA A 128 7.76 3.25 -7.00
N VAL A 129 7.30 2.74 -8.15
CA VAL A 129 7.20 3.50 -9.39
C VAL A 129 6.20 4.65 -9.27
N CYS A 130 4.99 4.39 -8.77
CA CYS A 130 3.98 5.43 -8.55
C CYS A 130 4.48 6.52 -7.59
N GLY A 131 5.20 6.14 -6.53
CA GLY A 131 5.81 7.08 -5.60
C GLY A 131 6.90 7.94 -6.22
N LEU A 132 7.73 7.39 -7.13
CA LEU A 132 8.72 8.15 -7.88
C LEU A 132 8.04 9.14 -8.84
N VAL A 133 7.00 8.73 -9.55
CA VAL A 133 6.18 9.62 -10.38
C VAL A 133 5.57 10.74 -9.53
N PHE A 134 5.01 10.41 -8.36
CA PHE A 134 4.48 11.41 -7.42
C PHE A 134 5.54 12.47 -7.05
N LEU A 135 6.79 12.07 -6.82
CA LEU A 135 7.88 13.03 -6.51
C LEU A 135 8.13 14.03 -7.61
N LEU A 136 7.95 13.68 -8.88
CA LEU A 136 8.11 14.61 -10.02
C LEU A 136 7.09 15.75 -9.95
N PHE A 137 5.92 15.50 -9.40
CA PHE A 137 4.82 16.46 -9.28
C PHE A 137 4.74 17.13 -7.90
N TYR A 138 5.44 16.64 -6.90
CA TYR A 138 5.36 17.10 -5.50
C TYR A 138 5.53 18.62 -5.31
N LYS A 139 6.40 19.26 -6.12
CA LYS A 139 6.64 20.70 -6.02
C LYS A 139 5.80 21.55 -6.98
N ARG A 140 4.99 20.93 -7.84
CA ARG A 140 4.17 21.68 -8.79
C ARG A 140 2.93 22.23 -8.11
N LYS A 141 2.65 23.52 -8.34
CA LYS A 141 1.41 24.15 -7.84
C LYS A 141 0.21 23.51 -8.55
N ALA A 142 -0.91 23.33 -7.84
CA ALA A 142 -2.14 22.74 -8.39
C ALA A 142 -2.64 23.44 -9.69
N GLY A 143 -2.41 24.74 -9.85
CA GLY A 143 -2.75 25.49 -11.06
C GLY A 143 -1.87 25.20 -12.31
N THR A 144 -0.87 24.34 -12.20
CA THR A 144 -0.05 23.89 -13.35
C THR A 144 -0.47 22.49 -13.84
N MET A 145 -1.42 21.85 -13.15
CA MET A 145 -1.92 20.52 -13.46
C MET A 145 -3.30 20.52 -14.14
N LEU A 146 -3.89 21.71 -14.30
CA LEU A 146 -5.12 21.98 -15.06
C LEU A 146 -4.76 22.67 -16.38
#